data_333558c0ec3de51ab94b59c4855c4d6a
#
_entry.id   333558c0ec3de51ab94b59c4855c4d6a
#
_cell.length_a   1.000
_cell.length_b   1.000
_cell.length_c   1.000
_cell.angle_alpha   90.00
_cell.angle_beta   90.00
_cell.angle_gamma   90.00
#
_symmetry.space_group_name_H-M   'P 1'
#
loop_
_entity.id
_entity.type
_entity.pdbx_description
1 polymer ?
#
loop_
_entity_poly.entity_id
_entity_poly.type
_entity_poly.pdbx_seq_one_letter_code
_entity_poly.pdbx_strand_id
1 'polypeptide(L)'
;KVIAGGLAHIPIVIGVFYFIMTFFNKRAIDYAEANKPKKVEKKVVKTEPKVKESSKVNKEAKTESPLKAENTSIDKKTMKKKHADVPVNIYRPKTPFEGTVTGNYSLLKEGAIGRVNHITFDLKESDPFLNYVEGQSIGIMPAGEDANGKPHKLRLYSIASTRHGDDFEGNTVSLCVRQLQYEKDGETINGVCSTYLCDIKPGDKVKITGPVGKEMLLPDEEDANIVMLATGTGIAPMRAYLRRMFEPTEKEKNKWNFKGKAWLFMGAPKSANLLYEEDLQRYLENYPENFKYTKAISREQQNTKGGRMYIQDRVLESANE
;
A
#
# COMPACT_ATOMS: atom_id res chain seq x y z
N LYS A 1 27.38 29.24 2.37
CA LYS A 1 26.44 28.99 3.47
C LYS A 1 25.05 28.70 2.91
N VAL A 2 24.84 27.59 2.25
CA VAL A 2 23.53 26.97 1.99
C VAL A 2 23.84 25.52 1.61
N ILE A 3 23.94 24.62 2.52
CA ILE A 3 23.78 23.15 2.37
C ILE A 3 23.71 22.58 3.80
N ALA A 4 22.59 22.66 4.44
CA ALA A 4 22.35 21.96 5.70
C ALA A 4 20.86 21.58 5.96
N GLY A 5 19.96 21.77 4.98
CA GLY A 5 18.52 21.49 5.17
C GLY A 5 17.96 20.25 4.47
N GLY A 6 18.75 19.58 3.62
CA GLY A 6 18.20 18.57 2.70
C GLY A 6 18.21 17.11 3.18
N LEU A 7 18.84 16.79 4.29
CA LEU A 7 19.10 15.38 4.68
C LEU A 7 18.26 14.85 5.87
N ALA A 8 17.47 15.69 6.53
CA ALA A 8 16.70 15.26 7.71
C ALA A 8 15.44 14.44 7.40
N HIS A 9 14.98 14.40 6.15
CA HIS A 9 13.71 13.76 5.75
C HIS A 9 13.83 12.40 5.04
N ILE A 10 15.04 11.94 4.75
CA ILE A 10 15.30 10.64 4.08
C ILE A 10 14.84 9.41 4.89
N PRO A 11 14.85 9.38 6.24
CA PRO A 11 14.51 8.18 7.00
C PRO A 11 13.06 7.71 6.88
N ILE A 12 12.11 8.63 6.66
CA ILE A 12 10.67 8.29 6.56
C ILE A 12 10.39 7.58 5.22
N VAL A 13 11.00 8.06 4.14
CA VAL A 13 10.88 7.45 2.80
C VAL A 13 11.48 6.04 2.78
N ILE A 14 12.63 5.84 3.41
CA ILE A 14 13.29 4.52 3.49
C ILE A 14 12.48 3.55 4.34
N GLY A 15 11.87 4.00 5.45
CA GLY A 15 11.03 3.17 6.32
C GLY A 15 9.77 2.65 5.61
N VAL A 16 9.07 3.50 4.88
CA VAL A 16 7.87 3.13 4.11
C VAL A 16 8.23 2.24 2.93
N PHE A 17 9.30 2.53 2.21
CA PHE A 17 9.81 1.71 1.10
C PHE A 17 10.26 0.32 1.57
N TYR A 18 10.99 0.23 2.68
CA TYR A 18 11.44 -1.03 3.28
C TYR A 18 10.24 -1.88 3.74
N PHE A 19 9.22 -1.26 4.33
CA PHE A 19 8.01 -1.96 4.78
C PHE A 19 7.20 -2.50 3.59
N ILE A 20 6.98 -1.69 2.56
CA ILE A 20 6.28 -2.11 1.33
C ILE A 20 7.06 -3.23 0.64
N MET A 21 8.38 -3.11 0.48
CA MET A 21 9.23 -4.14 -0.13
C MET A 21 9.28 -5.41 0.72
N THR A 22 9.32 -5.29 2.06
CA THR A 22 9.35 -6.47 2.96
C THR A 22 8.00 -7.19 2.96
N PHE A 23 6.89 -6.45 2.92
CA PHE A 23 5.54 -7.04 2.88
C PHE A 23 5.29 -7.77 1.54
N PHE A 24 5.65 -7.16 0.42
CA PHE A 24 5.51 -7.79 -0.90
C PHE A 24 6.53 -8.92 -1.12
N ASN A 25 7.77 -8.77 -0.64
CA ASN A 25 8.80 -9.82 -0.71
C ASN A 25 8.43 -11.02 0.17
N LYS A 26 7.92 -10.81 1.38
CA LYS A 26 7.46 -11.90 2.23
C LYS A 26 6.32 -12.69 1.59
N ARG A 27 5.33 -12.01 0.99
CA ARG A 27 4.26 -12.69 0.23
C ARG A 27 4.76 -13.42 -1.02
N ALA A 28 5.73 -12.84 -1.73
CA ALA A 28 6.35 -13.49 -2.90
C ALA A 28 7.19 -14.70 -2.49
N ILE A 29 7.91 -14.63 -1.37
CA ILE A 29 8.70 -15.73 -0.80
C ILE A 29 7.76 -16.84 -0.30
N ASP A 30 6.73 -16.52 0.47
CA ASP A 30 5.74 -17.47 0.97
C ASP A 30 5.02 -18.19 -0.19
N TYR A 31 4.72 -17.47 -1.28
CA TYR A 31 4.14 -18.05 -2.50
C TYR A 31 5.14 -18.95 -3.25
N ALA A 32 6.40 -18.53 -3.37
CA ALA A 32 7.45 -19.30 -4.02
C ALA A 32 7.81 -20.57 -3.21
N GLU A 33 7.79 -20.50 -1.88
CA GLU A 33 8.01 -21.66 -1.00
C GLU A 33 6.85 -22.65 -1.04
N ALA A 34 5.60 -22.16 -1.07
CA ALA A 34 4.40 -22.99 -1.17
C ALA A 34 4.28 -23.73 -2.51
N ASN A 35 4.94 -23.22 -3.57
CA ASN A 35 4.86 -23.77 -4.92
C ASN A 35 6.18 -24.34 -5.45
N LYS A 36 7.16 -24.63 -4.59
CA LYS A 36 8.39 -25.33 -5.01
C LYS A 36 8.05 -26.75 -5.50
N PRO A 37 8.46 -27.14 -6.72
CA PRO A 37 8.27 -28.52 -7.20
C PRO A 37 9.03 -29.49 -6.28
N LYS A 38 8.37 -30.53 -5.81
CA LYS A 38 8.98 -31.59 -5.01
C LYS A 38 10.15 -32.18 -5.79
N LYS A 39 11.36 -32.07 -5.26
CA LYS A 39 12.56 -32.71 -5.81
C LYS A 39 12.36 -34.23 -5.83
N VAL A 40 12.37 -34.81 -7.02
CA VAL A 40 12.50 -36.24 -7.21
C VAL A 40 13.96 -36.60 -6.89
N GLU A 41 14.18 -37.35 -5.83
CA GLU A 41 15.51 -37.88 -5.46
C GLU A 41 15.99 -38.85 -6.54
N LYS A 42 16.98 -38.44 -7.31
CA LYS A 42 17.84 -39.40 -8.05
C LYS A 42 19.02 -39.79 -7.18
N LYS A 43 19.04 -41.05 -6.76
CA LYS A 43 20.23 -41.69 -6.20
C LYS A 43 21.40 -41.58 -7.16
N VAL A 44 22.48 -40.92 -6.76
CA VAL A 44 23.77 -40.97 -7.47
C VAL A 44 24.83 -41.57 -6.52
N VAL A 45 25.45 -42.62 -7.05
CA VAL A 45 26.52 -43.43 -6.46
C VAL A 45 27.80 -42.60 -6.33
N LYS A 46 28.46 -42.73 -5.19
CA LYS A 46 29.77 -42.11 -4.88
C LYS A 46 30.89 -42.71 -5.72
N THR A 47 31.80 -41.86 -6.22
CA THR A 47 33.21 -42.18 -6.39
C THR A 47 34.03 -40.89 -6.24
N GLU A 48 34.93 -40.88 -5.23
CA GLU A 48 36.05 -39.93 -5.11
C GLU A 48 37.23 -40.37 -6.00
N PRO A 49 38.15 -39.49 -6.37
CA PRO A 49 39.40 -39.40 -5.62
C PRO A 49 39.99 -37.98 -5.44
N LYS A 50 40.83 -37.92 -4.41
CA LYS A 50 41.72 -36.84 -3.97
C LYS A 50 42.79 -36.48 -5.03
N VAL A 51 43.26 -35.20 -5.05
CA VAL A 51 44.70 -34.84 -5.03
C VAL A 51 44.87 -33.37 -4.64
N LYS A 52 45.98 -33.12 -4.00
CA LYS A 52 46.47 -32.03 -3.16
C LYS A 52 47.09 -30.79 -3.91
N GLU A 53 47.16 -29.71 -3.11
CA GLU A 53 48.31 -28.76 -2.87
C GLU A 53 48.71 -27.78 -3.98
N SER A 54 48.72 -26.56 -3.68
CA SER A 54 49.65 -25.51 -3.13
C SER A 54 49.88 -24.36 -4.12
N SER A 55 49.76 -23.13 -3.70
CA SER A 55 50.83 -22.19 -3.40
C SER A 55 50.36 -20.72 -3.40
N LYS A 56 50.90 -19.96 -2.44
CA LYS A 56 50.78 -18.52 -2.16
C LYS A 56 51.37 -17.67 -3.25
N VAL A 57 50.77 -16.49 -3.51
CA VAL A 57 51.51 -15.24 -3.75
C VAL A 57 50.68 -14.02 -3.32
N ASN A 58 51.27 -13.21 -2.45
CA ASN A 58 50.84 -11.89 -2.04
C ASN A 58 50.92 -10.89 -3.20
N LYS A 59 49.99 -9.92 -3.25
CA LYS A 59 50.37 -8.50 -3.46
C LYS A 59 49.21 -7.57 -3.04
N GLU A 60 49.60 -6.60 -2.22
CA GLU A 60 48.86 -5.47 -1.72
C GLU A 60 48.33 -4.56 -2.85
N ALA A 61 47.09 -4.09 -2.72
CA ALA A 61 46.65 -2.82 -3.30
C ALA A 61 45.72 -2.14 -2.32
N LYS A 62 46.10 -0.97 -1.87
CA LYS A 62 45.38 -0.02 -1.06
C LYS A 62 44.06 0.33 -1.74
N THR A 63 42.95 0.21 -1.03
CA THR A 63 41.70 0.81 -1.41
C THR A 63 41.15 1.62 -0.23
N GLU A 64 40.84 2.86 -0.55
CA GLU A 64 40.32 3.88 0.38
C GLU A 64 39.03 3.44 1.05
N SER A 65 38.91 3.77 2.33
CA SER A 65 37.74 3.51 3.15
C SER A 65 36.55 4.38 2.74
N PRO A 66 35.33 3.84 2.65
CA PRO A 66 34.13 4.66 2.52
C PRO A 66 33.82 5.34 3.85
N LEU A 67 33.40 6.59 3.75
CA LEU A 67 32.90 7.46 4.80
C LEU A 67 31.88 6.74 5.70
N LYS A 68 32.14 6.75 7.00
CA LYS A 68 31.18 6.35 8.02
C LYS A 68 29.96 7.27 7.96
N ALA A 69 28.81 6.72 7.58
CA ALA A 69 27.53 7.36 7.81
C ALA A 69 27.28 7.38 9.32
N GLU A 70 27.19 8.56 9.91
CA GLU A 70 26.70 8.75 11.28
C GLU A 70 25.24 8.32 11.33
N ASN A 71 24.99 7.21 12.01
CA ASN A 71 23.66 6.77 12.40
C ASN A 71 23.10 7.75 13.44
N THR A 72 22.40 8.78 13.00
CA THR A 72 21.45 9.48 13.89
C THR A 72 20.29 8.52 14.17
N SER A 73 20.36 7.86 15.31
CA SER A 73 19.25 7.05 15.83
C SER A 73 18.08 7.99 16.14
N ILE A 74 17.15 8.10 15.17
CA ILE A 74 15.82 8.66 15.46
C ILE A 74 15.22 7.79 16.53
N ASP A 75 14.89 8.41 17.65
CA ASP A 75 14.46 7.75 18.87
C ASP A 75 13.15 6.98 18.61
N LYS A 76 13.26 5.68 18.30
CA LYS A 76 12.14 4.74 18.11
C LYS A 76 11.16 4.74 19.29
N LYS A 77 11.58 5.27 20.43
CA LYS A 77 10.79 5.37 21.66
C LYS A 77 9.79 6.52 21.61
N THR A 78 10.13 7.62 20.91
CA THR A 78 9.25 8.79 20.73
C THR A 78 8.15 8.47 19.69
N MET A 79 8.48 7.78 18.59
CA MET A 79 7.48 7.33 17.61
C MET A 79 6.47 6.32 18.20
N LYS A 80 6.90 5.41 19.08
CA LYS A 80 6.01 4.45 19.73
C LYS A 80 4.99 5.08 20.67
N LYS A 81 5.27 6.24 21.28
CA LYS A 81 4.34 6.93 22.19
C LYS A 81 3.24 7.69 21.46
N LYS A 82 3.53 8.32 20.30
CA LYS A 82 2.53 9.10 19.52
C LYS A 82 1.39 8.26 18.93
N HIS A 83 1.61 6.96 18.68
CA HIS A 83 0.62 6.05 18.11
C HIS A 83 -0.07 5.13 19.13
N ALA A 84 0.14 5.37 20.44
CA ALA A 84 -0.43 4.51 21.49
C ALA A 84 -1.96 4.56 21.54
N ASP A 85 -2.55 5.72 21.25
CA ASP A 85 -3.97 6.00 21.45
C ASP A 85 -4.84 5.78 20.19
N VAL A 86 -4.26 5.29 19.09
CA VAL A 86 -5.01 4.99 17.86
C VAL A 86 -5.86 3.74 18.06
N PRO A 87 -7.20 3.79 17.78
CA PRO A 87 -8.08 2.66 17.97
C PRO A 87 -7.68 1.46 17.11
N VAL A 88 -7.64 0.28 17.72
CA VAL A 88 -7.35 -0.98 17.04
C VAL A 88 -8.21 -2.10 17.58
N ASN A 89 -8.61 -3.03 16.69
CA ASN A 89 -9.35 -4.26 17.06
C ASN A 89 -10.65 -3.98 17.84
N ILE A 90 -11.38 -2.92 17.50
CA ILE A 90 -12.73 -2.64 18.02
C ILE A 90 -13.61 -3.84 17.70
N TYR A 91 -13.58 -4.31 16.46
CA TYR A 91 -14.23 -5.54 16.03
C TYR A 91 -13.23 -6.63 15.68
N ARG A 92 -13.54 -7.86 16.08
CA ARG A 92 -12.68 -9.03 15.91
C ARG A 92 -13.39 -10.10 15.07
N PRO A 93 -12.65 -11.10 14.49
CA PRO A 93 -13.29 -12.16 13.69
C PRO A 93 -14.39 -12.94 14.38
N LYS A 94 -14.36 -13.06 15.72
CA LYS A 94 -15.41 -13.71 16.51
C LYS A 94 -16.64 -12.82 16.75
N THR A 95 -16.46 -11.52 16.67
CA THR A 95 -17.49 -10.50 16.92
C THR A 95 -17.35 -9.40 15.85
N PRO A 96 -17.58 -9.70 14.56
CA PRO A 96 -17.50 -8.71 13.50
C PRO A 96 -18.69 -7.75 13.56
N PHE A 97 -18.49 -6.56 13.04
CA PHE A 97 -19.58 -5.64 12.72
C PHE A 97 -20.19 -6.02 11.38
N GLU A 98 -21.51 -5.93 11.24
CA GLU A 98 -22.21 -6.09 9.97
C GLU A 98 -22.50 -4.71 9.35
N GLY A 99 -21.57 -4.21 8.53
CA GLY A 99 -21.74 -2.96 7.80
C GLY A 99 -22.64 -3.13 6.58
N THR A 100 -23.40 -2.09 6.23
CA THR A 100 -24.23 -2.06 5.02
C THR A 100 -23.45 -1.40 3.88
N VAL A 101 -23.43 -2.02 2.71
CA VAL A 101 -22.88 -1.39 1.49
C VAL A 101 -23.77 -0.22 1.08
N THR A 102 -23.17 0.97 0.93
CA THR A 102 -23.85 2.18 0.44
C THR A 102 -23.45 2.54 -0.98
N GLY A 103 -22.27 2.11 -1.42
CA GLY A 103 -21.78 2.36 -2.76
C GLY A 103 -20.83 1.26 -3.24
N ASN A 104 -20.93 0.91 -4.51
CA ASN A 104 -19.96 0.02 -5.18
C ASN A 104 -19.94 0.38 -6.68
N TYR A 105 -18.83 1.00 -7.13
CA TYR A 105 -18.70 1.44 -8.51
C TYR A 105 -17.28 1.25 -9.05
N SER A 106 -17.19 1.09 -10.37
CA SER A 106 -15.91 0.92 -11.06
C SER A 106 -15.10 2.22 -11.04
N LEU A 107 -13.81 2.09 -10.77
CA LEU A 107 -12.82 3.18 -10.87
C LEU A 107 -12.08 3.17 -12.23
N LEU A 108 -12.30 2.16 -13.05
CA LEU A 108 -11.59 1.98 -14.30
C LEU A 108 -12.32 2.70 -15.44
N LYS A 109 -11.53 3.31 -16.34
CA LYS A 109 -12.01 3.87 -17.61
C LYS A 109 -12.07 2.80 -18.70
N GLU A 110 -12.71 3.12 -19.79
CA GLU A 110 -12.77 2.25 -20.97
C GLU A 110 -11.35 1.88 -21.47
N GLY A 111 -11.15 0.63 -21.87
CA GLY A 111 -9.84 0.09 -22.30
C GLY A 111 -8.89 -0.28 -21.17
N ALA A 112 -9.29 -0.11 -19.90
CA ALA A 112 -8.53 -0.55 -18.75
C ALA A 112 -8.47 -2.08 -18.65
N ILE A 113 -7.55 -2.56 -17.78
CA ILE A 113 -7.33 -4.00 -17.58
C ILE A 113 -7.79 -4.39 -16.18
N GLY A 114 -8.61 -5.45 -16.13
CA GLY A 114 -9.13 -6.02 -14.88
C GLY A 114 -10.35 -5.27 -14.37
N ARG A 115 -10.65 -5.47 -13.08
CA ARG A 115 -11.78 -4.85 -12.39
C ARG A 115 -11.29 -4.24 -11.09
N VAL A 116 -11.57 -2.95 -10.88
CA VAL A 116 -11.23 -2.22 -9.67
C VAL A 116 -12.42 -1.37 -9.25
N ASN A 117 -12.89 -1.59 -8.05
CA ASN A 117 -14.06 -0.90 -7.52
C ASN A 117 -13.72 -0.06 -6.28
N HIS A 118 -14.41 1.06 -6.15
CA HIS A 118 -14.57 1.78 -4.90
C HIS A 118 -15.81 1.27 -4.20
N ILE A 119 -15.67 0.91 -2.91
CA ILE A 119 -16.75 0.30 -2.14
C ILE A 119 -16.87 1.03 -0.82
N THR A 120 -18.08 1.49 -0.49
CA THR A 120 -18.37 2.25 0.73
C THR A 120 -19.33 1.48 1.62
N PHE A 121 -19.04 1.46 2.92
CA PHE A 121 -19.86 0.82 3.95
C PHE A 121 -20.36 1.86 4.95
N ASP A 122 -21.62 1.77 5.36
CA ASP A 122 -22.20 2.52 6.46
C ASP A 122 -21.75 1.93 7.80
N LEU A 123 -21.37 2.80 8.72
CA LEU A 123 -20.92 2.48 10.08
C LEU A 123 -21.89 2.90 11.18
N LYS A 124 -23.00 3.57 10.84
CA LYS A 124 -23.94 4.16 11.83
C LYS A 124 -24.44 3.19 12.88
N GLU A 125 -24.67 1.94 12.49
CA GLU A 125 -25.16 0.89 13.38
C GLU A 125 -24.06 0.20 14.20
N SER A 126 -22.78 0.66 14.09
CA SER A 126 -21.69 0.04 14.86
C SER A 126 -21.73 0.48 16.33
N ASP A 127 -21.76 -0.51 17.23
CA ASP A 127 -21.68 -0.29 18.69
C ASP A 127 -20.75 -1.36 19.30
N PRO A 128 -19.59 -0.94 19.87
CA PRO A 128 -19.04 0.44 19.88
C PRO A 128 -18.71 0.97 18.48
N PHE A 129 -18.77 2.28 18.31
CA PHE A 129 -18.55 2.90 16.98
C PHE A 129 -17.18 2.53 16.41
N LEU A 130 -17.14 2.14 15.12
CA LEU A 130 -15.93 1.75 14.41
C LEU A 130 -15.10 2.99 14.03
N ASN A 131 -14.43 3.58 15.01
CA ASN A 131 -13.49 4.68 14.77
C ASN A 131 -12.22 4.17 14.08
N TYR A 132 -11.75 4.90 13.09
CA TYR A 132 -10.49 4.63 12.40
C TYR A 132 -9.76 5.93 12.05
N VAL A 133 -8.51 5.81 11.66
CA VAL A 133 -7.72 6.93 11.13
C VAL A 133 -7.05 6.54 9.81
N GLU A 134 -6.62 7.54 9.06
CA GLU A 134 -5.95 7.38 7.78
C GLU A 134 -4.68 6.54 7.93
N GLY A 135 -4.46 5.58 7.01
CA GLY A 135 -3.35 4.62 7.07
C GLY A 135 -3.67 3.30 7.76
N GLN A 136 -4.85 3.17 8.38
CA GLN A 136 -5.32 1.90 8.92
C GLN A 136 -5.98 1.01 7.84
N SER A 137 -6.25 -0.23 8.23
CA SER A 137 -6.94 -1.23 7.42
C SER A 137 -8.14 -1.79 8.17
N ILE A 138 -9.14 -2.27 7.44
CA ILE A 138 -10.22 -3.11 7.95
C ILE A 138 -10.13 -4.52 7.37
N GLY A 139 -10.66 -5.49 8.11
CA GLY A 139 -10.76 -6.86 7.64
C GLY A 139 -12.16 -7.15 7.13
N ILE A 140 -12.25 -7.79 5.97
CA ILE A 140 -13.51 -8.24 5.37
C ILE A 140 -13.59 -9.77 5.44
N MET A 141 -14.71 -10.26 5.93
CA MET A 141 -15.03 -11.68 5.96
C MET A 141 -16.07 -11.96 4.88
N PRO A 142 -15.71 -12.60 3.75
CA PRO A 142 -16.67 -12.91 2.70
C PRO A 142 -17.74 -13.89 3.22
N ALA A 143 -18.96 -13.75 2.73
CA ALA A 143 -20.02 -14.69 2.97
C ALA A 143 -19.72 -16.07 2.34
N GLY A 144 -20.32 -17.13 2.89
CA GLY A 144 -20.16 -18.50 2.40
C GLY A 144 -18.99 -19.26 3.04
N GLU A 145 -18.77 -20.47 2.52
CA GLU A 145 -17.82 -21.45 3.03
C GLU A 145 -16.89 -21.95 1.92
N ASP A 146 -15.72 -22.42 2.31
CA ASP A 146 -14.78 -23.08 1.41
C ASP A 146 -15.23 -24.52 1.09
N ALA A 147 -14.49 -25.21 0.23
CA ALA A 147 -14.78 -26.59 -0.16
C ALA A 147 -14.80 -27.61 1.01
N ASN A 148 -14.34 -27.21 2.18
CA ASN A 148 -14.32 -28.05 3.40
C ASN A 148 -15.43 -27.66 4.39
N GLY A 149 -16.38 -26.80 4.02
CA GLY A 149 -17.45 -26.30 4.89
C GLY A 149 -16.96 -25.33 5.97
N LYS A 150 -15.83 -24.66 5.76
CA LYS A 150 -15.30 -23.66 6.69
C LYS A 150 -15.56 -22.25 6.16
N PRO A 151 -15.91 -21.29 7.03
CA PRO A 151 -16.07 -19.91 6.63
C PRO A 151 -14.84 -19.39 5.87
N HIS A 152 -15.06 -18.60 4.84
CA HIS A 152 -14.00 -17.99 4.07
C HIS A 152 -13.06 -17.16 4.95
N LYS A 153 -11.76 -17.18 4.61
CA LYS A 153 -10.73 -16.46 5.37
C LYS A 153 -10.86 -14.95 5.21
N LEU A 154 -10.79 -14.25 6.33
CA LEU A 154 -10.66 -12.80 6.40
C LEU A 154 -9.51 -12.28 5.53
N ARG A 155 -9.73 -11.14 4.88
CA ARG A 155 -8.69 -10.37 4.17
C ARG A 155 -8.68 -8.93 4.64
N LEU A 156 -7.47 -8.39 4.84
CA LEU A 156 -7.26 -7.00 5.21
C LEU A 156 -7.18 -6.13 3.94
N TYR A 157 -7.83 -4.98 4.02
CA TYR A 157 -7.81 -3.94 2.99
C TYR A 157 -7.48 -2.60 3.64
N SER A 158 -6.54 -1.85 3.04
CA SER A 158 -6.25 -0.49 3.45
C SER A 158 -7.47 0.39 3.20
N ILE A 159 -7.77 1.26 4.17
CA ILE A 159 -8.89 2.20 4.09
C ILE A 159 -8.56 3.30 3.07
N ALA A 160 -9.53 3.65 2.23
CA ALA A 160 -9.41 4.64 1.17
C ALA A 160 -10.10 5.97 1.51
N SER A 161 -10.91 6.03 2.56
CA SER A 161 -11.57 7.24 3.07
C SER A 161 -10.79 7.85 4.23
N THR A 162 -11.05 9.13 4.51
CA THR A 162 -10.64 9.77 5.77
C THR A 162 -11.47 9.24 6.93
N ARG A 163 -11.08 9.55 8.16
CA ARG A 163 -11.85 9.23 9.37
C ARG A 163 -13.26 9.82 9.38
N HIS A 164 -13.50 10.83 8.55
CA HIS A 164 -14.82 11.44 8.38
C HIS A 164 -15.62 10.82 7.22
N GLY A 165 -15.14 9.70 6.66
CA GLY A 165 -15.80 9.04 5.55
C GLY A 165 -15.66 9.76 4.21
N ASP A 166 -16.33 9.26 3.18
CA ASP A 166 -16.40 9.94 1.88
C ASP A 166 -17.50 11.01 1.85
N ASP A 167 -18.48 10.90 2.72
CA ASP A 167 -19.56 11.85 2.95
C ASP A 167 -19.18 13.01 3.88
N PHE A 168 -18.02 12.97 4.51
CA PHE A 168 -17.55 13.89 5.54
C PHE A 168 -18.40 13.92 6.82
N GLU A 169 -19.35 13.00 6.99
CA GLU A 169 -20.19 12.89 8.18
C GLU A 169 -19.62 11.98 9.27
N GLY A 170 -18.55 11.25 8.93
CA GLY A 170 -17.89 10.31 9.83
C GLY A 170 -18.59 8.96 9.95
N ASN A 171 -19.60 8.71 9.13
CA ASN A 171 -20.45 7.53 9.22
C ASN A 171 -20.11 6.41 8.23
N THR A 172 -19.07 6.58 7.42
CA THR A 172 -18.71 5.62 6.37
C THR A 172 -17.23 5.26 6.38
N VAL A 173 -16.92 4.09 5.83
CA VAL A 173 -15.56 3.66 5.52
C VAL A 173 -15.52 3.12 4.10
N SER A 174 -14.47 3.45 3.34
CA SER A 174 -14.35 3.03 1.94
C SER A 174 -13.08 2.26 1.65
N LEU A 175 -13.18 1.35 0.69
CA LEU A 175 -12.09 0.52 0.18
C LEU A 175 -11.90 0.74 -1.33
N CYS A 176 -10.65 0.57 -1.78
CA CYS A 176 -10.30 0.46 -3.19
C CYS A 176 -9.85 -0.98 -3.45
N VAL A 177 -10.66 -1.75 -4.19
CA VAL A 177 -10.48 -3.19 -4.33
C VAL A 177 -10.30 -3.60 -5.78
N ARG A 178 -9.19 -4.29 -6.07
CA ARG A 178 -8.98 -4.97 -7.35
C ARG A 178 -9.39 -6.43 -7.22
N GLN A 179 -10.25 -6.90 -8.13
CA GLN A 179 -10.53 -8.32 -8.28
C GLN A 179 -9.24 -9.07 -8.66
N LEU A 180 -8.85 -10.03 -7.84
CA LEU A 180 -7.75 -10.93 -8.15
C LEU A 180 -8.23 -11.98 -9.17
N GLN A 181 -7.58 -12.01 -10.33
CA GLN A 181 -7.76 -13.06 -11.33
C GLN A 181 -6.39 -13.52 -11.83
N TYR A 182 -6.23 -14.81 -12.03
CA TYR A 182 -5.03 -15.39 -12.63
C TYR A 182 -5.36 -16.72 -13.30
N GLU A 183 -4.56 -17.09 -14.32
CA GLU A 183 -4.68 -18.36 -15.00
C GLU A 183 -3.90 -19.44 -14.23
N LYS A 184 -4.54 -20.59 -14.05
CA LYS A 184 -3.92 -21.78 -13.47
C LYS A 184 -4.47 -23.01 -14.18
N ASP A 185 -3.56 -23.82 -14.74
CA ASP A 185 -3.89 -25.09 -15.44
C ASP A 185 -4.96 -24.92 -16.55
N GLY A 186 -4.97 -23.75 -17.19
CA GLY A 186 -5.93 -23.41 -18.26
C GLY A 186 -7.29 -22.90 -17.76
N GLU A 187 -7.46 -22.75 -16.44
CA GLU A 187 -8.67 -22.21 -15.81
C GLU A 187 -8.42 -20.82 -15.21
N THR A 188 -9.38 -19.92 -15.35
CA THR A 188 -9.35 -18.61 -14.69
C THR A 188 -9.76 -18.73 -13.24
N ILE A 189 -8.81 -18.50 -12.35
CA ILE A 189 -9.05 -18.52 -10.90
C ILE A 189 -9.34 -17.11 -10.38
N ASN A 190 -10.45 -16.97 -9.69
CA ASN A 190 -10.88 -15.73 -9.06
C ASN A 190 -10.56 -15.71 -7.55
N GLY A 191 -10.05 -14.58 -7.06
CA GLY A 191 -9.84 -14.41 -5.62
C GLY A 191 -11.17 -14.29 -4.87
N VAL A 192 -11.42 -15.15 -3.89
CA VAL A 192 -12.70 -15.25 -3.18
C VAL A 192 -13.15 -13.89 -2.62
N CYS A 193 -12.38 -13.27 -1.74
CA CYS A 193 -12.77 -12.05 -1.06
C CYS A 193 -12.85 -10.84 -2.03
N SER A 194 -11.91 -10.71 -2.94
CA SER A 194 -11.90 -9.59 -3.90
C SER A 194 -13.02 -9.68 -4.92
N THR A 195 -13.41 -10.88 -5.35
CA THR A 195 -14.56 -11.09 -6.23
C THR A 195 -15.86 -10.79 -5.47
N TYR A 196 -16.01 -11.37 -4.26
CA TYR A 196 -17.13 -11.04 -3.38
C TYR A 196 -17.33 -9.53 -3.23
N LEU A 197 -16.26 -8.79 -2.86
CA LEU A 197 -16.33 -7.34 -2.69
C LEU A 197 -16.66 -6.59 -4.00
N CYS A 198 -16.18 -7.04 -5.14
CA CYS A 198 -16.53 -6.42 -6.41
C CYS A 198 -17.99 -6.69 -6.83
N ASP A 199 -18.61 -7.79 -6.36
CA ASP A 199 -19.94 -8.23 -6.77
C ASP A 199 -21.07 -7.76 -5.84
N ILE A 200 -20.77 -7.43 -4.59
CA ILE A 200 -21.78 -6.92 -3.63
C ILE A 200 -22.42 -5.63 -4.11
N LYS A 201 -23.65 -5.40 -3.69
CA LYS A 201 -24.49 -4.27 -4.12
C LYS A 201 -24.87 -3.39 -2.94
N PRO A 202 -25.22 -2.13 -3.18
CA PRO A 202 -25.85 -1.30 -2.15
C PRO A 202 -27.03 -2.03 -1.50
N GLY A 203 -27.05 -2.02 -0.15
CA GLY A 203 -28.01 -2.75 0.69
C GLY A 203 -27.49 -4.08 1.23
N ASP A 204 -26.46 -4.69 0.63
CA ASP A 204 -25.86 -5.93 1.13
C ASP A 204 -25.16 -5.72 2.48
N LYS A 205 -25.20 -6.74 3.33
CA LYS A 205 -24.51 -6.77 4.62
C LYS A 205 -23.15 -7.46 4.50
N VAL A 206 -22.12 -6.87 5.12
CA VAL A 206 -20.74 -7.35 5.07
C VAL A 206 -20.14 -7.40 6.46
N LYS A 207 -19.52 -8.53 6.82
CA LYS A 207 -18.80 -8.68 8.10
C LYS A 207 -17.46 -7.98 8.06
N ILE A 208 -17.31 -6.96 8.90
CA ILE A 208 -16.16 -6.07 9.01
C ILE A 208 -15.47 -6.26 10.35
N THR A 209 -14.15 -6.26 10.35
CA THR A 209 -13.31 -6.28 11.56
C THR A 209 -12.29 -5.16 11.54
N GLY A 210 -11.69 -4.87 12.69
CA GLY A 210 -10.68 -3.83 12.80
C GLY A 210 -11.14 -2.64 13.63
N PRO A 211 -10.59 -1.44 13.37
CA PRO A 211 -9.47 -1.19 12.45
C PRO A 211 -8.17 -1.83 12.94
N VAL A 212 -7.20 -1.96 12.05
CA VAL A 212 -5.86 -2.49 12.37
C VAL A 212 -4.76 -1.67 11.69
N GLY A 213 -3.53 -1.74 12.23
CA GLY A 213 -2.35 -1.06 11.69
C GLY A 213 -2.05 0.25 12.41
N LYS A 214 -0.75 0.48 12.64
CA LYS A 214 -0.20 1.72 13.24
C LYS A 214 1.05 2.21 12.50
N GLU A 215 1.48 1.46 11.49
CA GLU A 215 2.77 1.70 10.82
C GLU A 215 2.68 2.71 9.68
N MET A 216 1.48 2.89 9.12
CA MET A 216 1.22 3.77 7.98
C MET A 216 0.36 4.99 8.37
N LEU A 217 0.47 5.46 9.61
CA LEU A 217 -0.28 6.64 10.02
C LEU A 217 0.33 7.90 9.41
N LEU A 218 -0.53 8.83 9.00
CA LEU A 218 -0.11 10.13 8.53
C LEU A 218 0.55 10.90 9.68
N PRO A 219 1.72 11.55 9.48
CA PRO A 219 2.33 12.41 10.49
C PRO A 219 1.42 13.60 10.82
N ASP A 220 1.50 14.08 12.06
CA ASP A 220 0.68 15.21 12.53
C ASP A 220 1.32 16.58 12.24
N GLU A 221 2.58 16.59 11.80
CA GLU A 221 3.31 17.81 11.44
C GLU A 221 2.72 18.45 10.19
N GLU A 222 2.23 19.71 10.30
CA GLU A 222 1.59 20.44 9.18
C GLU A 222 2.56 20.76 8.03
N ASP A 223 3.84 20.90 8.32
CA ASP A 223 4.91 21.26 7.39
C ASP A 223 5.73 20.05 6.88
N ALA A 224 5.30 18.84 7.22
CA ALA A 224 5.99 17.62 6.78
C ALA A 224 5.98 17.48 5.25
N ASN A 225 7.14 17.16 4.66
CA ASN A 225 7.21 16.76 3.27
C ASN A 225 6.96 15.25 3.16
N ILE A 226 5.97 14.86 2.36
CA ILE A 226 5.47 13.50 2.28
C ILE A 226 5.61 12.96 0.86
N VAL A 227 6.39 11.90 0.69
CA VAL A 227 6.48 11.17 -0.58
C VAL A 227 5.65 9.90 -0.48
N MET A 228 4.74 9.74 -1.42
CA MET A 228 3.80 8.61 -1.50
C MET A 228 4.09 7.77 -2.74
N LEU A 229 4.22 6.47 -2.56
CA LEU A 229 4.47 5.50 -3.62
C LEU A 229 3.28 4.53 -3.71
N ALA A 230 2.56 4.57 -4.82
CA ALA A 230 1.39 3.72 -5.02
C ALA A 230 1.41 3.00 -6.38
N THR A 231 1.03 1.74 -6.41
CA THR A 231 0.75 0.99 -7.64
C THR A 231 -0.65 0.39 -7.57
N GLY A 232 -1.47 0.66 -8.59
CA GLY A 232 -2.85 0.19 -8.61
C GLY A 232 -3.60 0.55 -7.33
N THR A 233 -4.22 -0.43 -6.67
CA THR A 233 -5.00 -0.21 -5.44
C THR A 233 -4.18 0.15 -4.20
N GLY A 234 -2.85 0.18 -4.30
CA GLY A 234 -1.99 0.78 -3.28
C GLY A 234 -2.24 2.28 -3.07
N ILE A 235 -3.00 2.92 -3.97
CA ILE A 235 -3.47 4.30 -3.83
C ILE A 235 -4.45 4.49 -2.65
N ALA A 236 -5.09 3.44 -2.14
CA ALA A 236 -6.13 3.54 -1.12
C ALA A 236 -5.72 4.40 0.10
N PRO A 237 -4.65 4.09 0.85
CA PRO A 237 -4.23 4.94 1.97
C PRO A 237 -3.74 6.32 1.51
N MET A 238 -3.15 6.44 0.33
CA MET A 238 -2.66 7.71 -0.20
C MET A 238 -3.83 8.65 -0.54
N ARG A 239 -4.95 8.10 -1.06
CA ARG A 239 -6.19 8.86 -1.25
C ARG A 239 -6.70 9.43 0.08
N ALA A 240 -6.73 8.62 1.13
CA ALA A 240 -7.16 9.08 2.45
C ALA A 240 -6.27 10.23 2.97
N TYR A 241 -4.95 10.13 2.78
CA TYR A 241 -4.01 11.20 3.16
C TYR A 241 -4.24 12.47 2.34
N LEU A 242 -4.34 12.36 1.00
CA LEU A 242 -4.54 13.51 0.12
C LEU A 242 -5.87 14.23 0.39
N ARG A 243 -6.94 13.47 0.66
CA ARG A 243 -8.22 14.06 1.09
C ARG A 243 -8.06 14.83 2.40
N ARG A 244 -7.41 14.25 3.40
CA ARG A 244 -7.16 14.95 4.67
C ARG A 244 -6.33 16.22 4.49
N MET A 245 -5.35 16.20 3.57
CA MET A 245 -4.48 17.36 3.28
C MET A 245 -5.19 18.46 2.51
N PHE A 246 -6.00 18.11 1.51
CA PHE A 246 -6.41 19.04 0.46
C PHE A 246 -7.92 19.29 0.37
N GLU A 247 -8.78 18.42 0.92
CA GLU A 247 -10.22 18.73 0.94
C GLU A 247 -10.54 19.82 1.97
N PRO A 248 -11.23 20.91 1.56
CA PRO A 248 -11.55 22.00 2.46
C PRO A 248 -12.33 21.58 3.70
N THR A 249 -13.34 20.73 3.54
CA THR A 249 -14.15 20.20 4.64
C THR A 249 -13.32 19.41 5.64
N GLU A 250 -12.34 18.64 5.18
CA GLU A 250 -11.41 17.92 6.05
C GLU A 250 -10.52 18.87 6.87
N LYS A 251 -10.03 19.95 6.25
CA LYS A 251 -9.23 20.97 6.94
C LYS A 251 -10.00 21.61 8.08
N GLU A 252 -11.26 21.95 7.85
CA GLU A 252 -12.15 22.55 8.86
C GLU A 252 -12.40 21.57 10.02
N LYS A 253 -12.77 20.32 9.72
CA LYS A 253 -13.09 19.29 10.72
C LYS A 253 -11.88 18.88 11.56
N ASN A 254 -10.72 18.71 10.95
CA ASN A 254 -9.50 18.29 11.65
C ASN A 254 -8.79 19.42 12.38
N LYS A 255 -9.07 20.68 12.08
CA LYS A 255 -8.30 21.86 12.50
C LYS A 255 -6.79 21.69 12.21
N TRP A 256 -6.48 21.00 11.13
CA TRP A 256 -5.13 20.68 10.68
C TRP A 256 -4.95 21.22 9.27
N ASN A 257 -3.97 22.10 9.10
CA ASN A 257 -3.73 22.79 7.85
C ASN A 257 -2.37 22.37 7.28
N PHE A 258 -2.39 21.46 6.34
CA PHE A 258 -1.19 20.99 5.67
C PHE A 258 -0.51 22.12 4.88
N LYS A 259 0.78 22.35 5.17
CA LYS A 259 1.63 23.39 4.58
C LYS A 259 2.86 22.83 3.87
N GLY A 260 3.14 21.54 4.09
CA GLY A 260 4.26 20.84 3.49
C GLY A 260 4.06 20.54 2.00
N LYS A 261 4.92 19.68 1.47
CA LYS A 261 4.82 19.17 0.10
C LYS A 261 4.41 17.70 0.12
N ALA A 262 3.41 17.35 -0.66
CA ALA A 262 2.97 15.98 -0.90
C ALA A 262 3.32 15.58 -2.33
N TRP A 263 4.13 14.55 -2.50
CA TRP A 263 4.50 14.04 -3.82
C TRP A 263 4.03 12.61 -3.99
N LEU A 264 3.07 12.42 -4.92
CA LEU A 264 2.55 11.10 -5.25
C LEU A 264 3.21 10.55 -6.52
N PHE A 265 3.83 9.38 -6.41
CA PHE A 265 4.21 8.55 -7.54
C PHE A 265 3.17 7.44 -7.72
N MET A 266 2.52 7.40 -8.88
CA MET A 266 1.45 6.43 -9.18
C MET A 266 1.84 5.54 -10.35
N GLY A 267 1.92 4.22 -10.10
CA GLY A 267 2.15 3.20 -11.11
C GLY A 267 0.85 2.56 -11.59
N ALA A 268 0.67 2.46 -12.91
CA ALA A 268 -0.44 1.77 -13.54
C ALA A 268 -0.01 1.03 -14.82
N PRO A 269 -0.73 -0.01 -15.26
CA PRO A 269 -0.42 -0.65 -16.53
C PRO A 269 -0.75 0.21 -17.75
N LYS A 270 -1.88 0.92 -17.73
CA LYS A 270 -2.34 1.86 -18.77
C LYS A 270 -2.89 3.13 -18.13
N SER A 271 -2.99 4.20 -18.88
CA SER A 271 -3.63 5.46 -18.42
C SER A 271 -5.08 5.23 -17.99
N ALA A 272 -5.82 4.36 -18.68
CA ALA A 272 -7.18 3.97 -18.28
C ALA A 272 -7.28 3.25 -16.92
N ASN A 273 -6.16 2.76 -16.39
CA ASN A 273 -6.07 2.12 -15.07
C ASN A 273 -5.66 3.07 -13.93
N LEU A 274 -5.47 4.36 -14.21
CA LEU A 274 -5.23 5.36 -13.17
C LEU A 274 -6.51 5.55 -12.35
N LEU A 275 -6.36 5.50 -11.03
CA LEU A 275 -7.47 5.53 -10.09
C LEU A 275 -7.58 6.92 -9.47
N TYR A 276 -8.80 7.42 -9.26
CA TYR A 276 -9.11 8.73 -8.66
C TYR A 276 -8.46 9.92 -9.37
N GLU A 277 -8.27 9.81 -10.68
CA GLU A 277 -7.55 10.80 -11.49
C GLU A 277 -8.17 12.19 -11.41
N GLU A 278 -9.49 12.28 -11.32
CA GLU A 278 -10.22 13.55 -11.22
C GLU A 278 -9.91 14.31 -9.91
N ASP A 279 -9.89 13.60 -8.78
CA ASP A 279 -9.49 14.18 -7.50
C ASP A 279 -8.04 14.65 -7.53
N LEU A 280 -7.13 13.83 -8.10
CA LEU A 280 -5.71 14.15 -8.19
C LEU A 280 -5.44 15.38 -9.09
N GLN A 281 -6.16 15.51 -10.22
CA GLN A 281 -6.06 16.69 -11.08
C GLN A 281 -6.57 17.95 -10.36
N ARG A 282 -7.70 17.86 -9.68
CA ARG A 282 -8.24 18.98 -8.87
C ARG A 282 -7.25 19.44 -7.79
N TYR A 283 -6.52 18.51 -7.14
CA TYR A 283 -5.49 18.88 -6.16
C TYR A 283 -4.28 19.55 -6.84
N LEU A 284 -3.85 19.09 -8.01
CA LEU A 284 -2.79 19.76 -8.78
C LEU A 284 -3.16 21.20 -9.14
N GLU A 285 -4.40 21.42 -9.56
CA GLU A 285 -4.90 22.75 -9.95
C GLU A 285 -5.01 23.70 -8.75
N ASN A 286 -5.53 23.18 -7.62
CA ASN A 286 -5.81 24.03 -6.44
C ASN A 286 -4.61 24.19 -5.50
N TYR A 287 -3.63 23.30 -5.55
CA TYR A 287 -2.47 23.28 -4.64
C TYR A 287 -1.14 23.01 -5.37
N PRO A 288 -0.80 23.76 -6.44
CA PRO A 288 0.36 23.49 -7.28
C PRO A 288 1.69 23.58 -6.53
N GLU A 289 1.77 24.39 -5.47
CA GLU A 289 2.96 24.54 -4.64
C GLU A 289 3.12 23.42 -3.59
N ASN A 290 2.02 22.74 -3.24
CA ASN A 290 1.98 21.74 -2.18
C ASN A 290 1.81 20.32 -2.69
N PHE A 291 1.33 20.11 -3.92
CA PHE A 291 1.07 18.79 -4.46
C PHE A 291 1.79 18.57 -5.78
N LYS A 292 2.53 17.45 -5.85
CA LYS A 292 3.18 16.96 -7.08
C LYS A 292 2.71 15.53 -7.37
N TYR A 293 2.42 15.25 -8.65
CA TYR A 293 1.91 13.97 -9.09
C TYR A 293 2.71 13.45 -10.29
N THR A 294 3.38 12.31 -10.11
CA THR A 294 4.22 11.66 -11.12
C THR A 294 3.65 10.29 -11.49
N LYS A 295 3.47 10.05 -12.79
CA LYS A 295 2.85 8.84 -13.33
C LYS A 295 3.90 7.91 -13.95
N ALA A 296 3.80 6.60 -13.67
CA ALA A 296 4.57 5.54 -14.30
C ALA A 296 3.59 4.55 -14.97
N ILE A 297 3.48 4.63 -16.31
CA ILE A 297 2.50 3.83 -17.08
C ILE A 297 3.24 2.74 -17.83
N SER A 298 3.27 1.54 -17.27
CA SER A 298 4.20 0.48 -17.66
C SER A 298 3.96 -0.11 -19.06
N ARG A 299 2.79 0.08 -19.66
CA ARG A 299 2.47 -0.40 -21.04
C ARG A 299 2.39 0.72 -22.07
N GLU A 300 2.59 1.97 -21.66
CA GLU A 300 2.47 3.14 -22.53
C GLU A 300 3.75 4.00 -22.51
N GLN A 301 4.63 3.80 -21.52
CA GLN A 301 5.87 4.57 -21.35
C GLN A 301 7.07 3.63 -21.29
N GLN A 302 8.24 4.16 -21.69
CA GLN A 302 9.52 3.48 -21.58
C GLN A 302 10.45 4.24 -20.64
N ASN A 303 11.27 3.50 -19.89
CA ASN A 303 12.37 4.05 -19.09
C ASN A 303 13.58 4.36 -19.97
N THR A 304 14.59 4.98 -19.39
CA THR A 304 15.83 5.40 -20.09
C THR A 304 16.62 4.24 -20.72
N LYS A 305 16.32 2.99 -20.36
CA LYS A 305 16.93 1.77 -20.89
C LYS A 305 16.09 1.10 -21.98
N GLY A 306 14.97 1.74 -22.41
CA GLY A 306 14.03 1.19 -23.41
C GLY A 306 13.11 0.10 -22.88
N GLY A 307 13.14 -0.19 -21.59
CA GLY A 307 12.22 -1.10 -20.90
C GLY A 307 10.91 -0.40 -20.49
N ARG A 308 9.99 -1.18 -19.90
CA ARG A 308 8.74 -0.62 -19.36
C ARG A 308 9.01 0.37 -18.24
N MET A 309 8.24 1.46 -18.20
CA MET A 309 8.29 2.44 -17.13
C MET A 309 7.57 1.91 -15.89
N TYR A 310 8.31 1.76 -14.79
CA TYR A 310 7.75 1.43 -13.48
C TYR A 310 7.98 2.58 -12.49
N ILE A 311 7.34 2.49 -11.33
CA ILE A 311 7.39 3.53 -10.30
C ILE A 311 8.83 3.78 -9.80
N GLN A 312 9.65 2.74 -9.64
CA GLN A 312 11.04 2.86 -9.24
C GLN A 312 11.91 3.62 -10.27
N ASP A 313 11.58 3.49 -11.57
CA ASP A 313 12.28 4.23 -12.63
C ASP A 313 11.97 5.72 -12.49
N ARG A 314 10.69 6.09 -12.25
CA ARG A 314 10.29 7.48 -12.01
C ARG A 314 10.90 8.08 -10.75
N VAL A 315 10.95 7.30 -9.66
CA VAL A 315 11.62 7.75 -8.43
C VAL A 315 13.09 8.02 -8.68
N LEU A 316 13.79 7.15 -9.44
CA LEU A 316 15.18 7.32 -9.77
C LEU A 316 15.40 8.55 -10.68
N GLU A 317 14.56 8.78 -11.68
CA GLU A 317 14.62 9.96 -12.55
C GLU A 317 14.44 11.27 -11.76
N SER A 318 13.68 11.23 -10.67
CA SER A 318 13.36 12.38 -9.81
C SER A 318 14.29 12.51 -8.59
N ALA A 319 15.37 11.73 -8.50
CA ALA A 319 16.21 11.67 -7.30
C ALA A 319 16.93 12.99 -6.96
N ASN A 320 17.05 13.90 -7.91
CA ASN A 320 17.72 15.21 -7.74
C ASN A 320 16.75 16.36 -7.50
N GLU A 321 15.43 16.09 -7.44
CA GLU A 321 14.38 17.06 -7.16
C GLU A 321 13.98 17.03 -5.67
#